data_825cc9a6f931b6fc692b92ab6d559619
#
_entry.id   825cc9a6f931b6fc692b92ab6d559619
#
_cell.length_a   1.000
_cell.length_b   1.000
_cell.length_c   1.000
_cell.angle_alpha   90.00
_cell.angle_beta   90.00
_cell.angle_gamma   90.00
#
_symmetry.space_group_name_H-M   'P 1'
#
loop_
_entity.id
_entity.type
_entity.pdbx_description
1 polymer ?
#
loop_
_entity_poly.entity_id
_entity_poly.type
_entity_poly.pdbx_seq_one_letter_code
_entity_poly.pdbx_strand_id
1 'polypeptide(L)'
;MTIGPDINEVLEEIGTAFTIKRDSGDVEGEYLEITPNTQVTKPFIREFFLEVMIQYDTDVVPGDVIELNTSEERFLLMNSTPAFFENTVTNYDGVMYKCNVSGELLRPSGEAGWDDDTYKRAEHWNTIKSNCFALLVPPEFGGEIETKEEIGLLEMEKQALYIPSSVGVQVLDRYQPATGEYYRVEAVKSRRYPAVDLVLLGEDTR
;
A
#
# COMPACT_ATOMS: atom_id res chain seq x y z
N MET A 1 -0.67 -32.27 19.71
CA MET A 1 0.56 -31.50 19.43
C MET A 1 0.11 -30.30 18.61
N THR A 2 0.24 -29.10 19.13
CA THR A 2 -0.27 -27.87 18.47
C THR A 2 0.91 -27.18 17.80
N ILE A 3 1.08 -27.37 16.49
CA ILE A 3 2.23 -26.90 15.71
C ILE A 3 2.29 -25.35 15.64
N GLY A 4 1.13 -24.68 15.66
CA GLY A 4 1.10 -23.21 15.61
C GLY A 4 1.91 -22.53 16.72
N PRO A 5 1.71 -22.86 18.00
CA PRO A 5 2.51 -22.32 19.10
C PRO A 5 4.01 -22.61 18.97
N ASP A 6 4.38 -23.81 18.47
CA ASP A 6 5.79 -24.16 18.27
C ASP A 6 6.44 -23.29 17.18
N ILE A 7 5.68 -22.95 16.11
CA ILE A 7 6.12 -22.01 15.07
C ILE A 7 6.25 -20.60 15.63
N ASN A 8 5.30 -20.14 16.46
CA ASN A 8 5.40 -18.81 17.07
C ASN A 8 6.65 -18.69 17.94
N GLU A 9 6.96 -19.70 18.77
CA GLU A 9 8.18 -19.69 19.60
C GLU A 9 9.44 -19.53 18.73
N VAL A 10 9.48 -20.20 17.56
CA VAL A 10 10.59 -20.04 16.60
C VAL A 10 10.61 -18.65 16.00
N LEU A 11 9.44 -18.09 15.63
CA LEU A 11 9.36 -16.74 15.05
C LEU A 11 9.76 -15.66 16.06
N GLU A 12 9.43 -15.83 17.35
CA GLU A 12 9.87 -14.92 18.41
C GLU A 12 11.39 -14.98 18.63
N GLU A 13 12.02 -16.14 18.41
CA GLU A 13 13.46 -16.30 18.61
C GLU A 13 14.30 -15.80 17.42
N ILE A 14 13.88 -16.09 16.20
CA ILE A 14 14.69 -15.81 15.00
C ILE A 14 14.02 -14.91 13.94
N GLY A 15 12.73 -14.62 14.09
CA GLY A 15 11.97 -13.79 13.15
C GLY A 15 12.28 -12.30 13.26
N THR A 16 11.68 -11.55 12.38
CA THR A 16 11.78 -10.09 12.36
C THR A 16 10.59 -9.48 13.10
N ALA A 17 10.85 -8.74 14.16
CA ALA A 17 9.83 -8.02 14.92
C ALA A 17 9.28 -6.86 14.08
N PHE A 18 7.97 -6.66 14.15
CA PHE A 18 7.28 -5.59 13.44
C PHE A 18 6.16 -4.97 14.27
N THR A 19 5.70 -3.81 13.82
CA THR A 19 4.59 -3.05 14.40
C THR A 19 3.53 -2.81 13.34
N ILE A 20 2.27 -3.09 13.67
CA ILE A 20 1.13 -2.78 12.80
C ILE A 20 0.73 -1.32 13.05
N LYS A 21 0.78 -0.49 12.02
CA LYS A 21 0.41 0.94 12.09
C LYS A 21 -1.06 1.14 11.76
N ARG A 22 -1.88 1.47 12.75
CA ARG A 22 -3.31 1.76 12.59
C ARG A 22 -3.69 3.10 13.20
N ASP A 23 -4.73 3.74 12.68
CA ASP A 23 -5.27 4.98 13.24
C ASP A 23 -5.86 4.80 14.64
N SER A 24 -6.30 3.59 14.96
CA SER A 24 -6.82 3.21 16.29
C SER A 24 -5.74 3.02 17.34
N GLY A 25 -4.49 2.97 16.95
CA GLY A 25 -3.31 2.71 17.77
C GLY A 25 -2.44 1.61 17.16
N ASP A 26 -1.15 1.69 17.41
CA ASP A 26 -0.17 0.73 16.95
C ASP A 26 -0.29 -0.58 17.74
N VAL A 27 -0.08 -1.73 17.06
CA VAL A 27 0.01 -3.05 17.69
C VAL A 27 1.45 -3.55 17.57
N GLU A 28 2.05 -3.85 18.69
CA GLU A 28 3.44 -4.30 18.82
C GLU A 28 3.50 -5.76 19.31
N GLY A 29 4.69 -6.36 19.19
CA GLY A 29 4.94 -7.72 19.70
C GLY A 29 4.63 -8.81 18.69
N GLU A 30 4.49 -8.45 17.43
CA GLU A 30 4.29 -9.36 16.30
C GLU A 30 5.60 -9.70 15.62
N TYR A 31 5.71 -10.92 15.06
CA TYR A 31 6.90 -11.43 14.41
C TYR A 31 6.56 -12.08 13.08
N LEU A 32 7.46 -11.91 12.12
CA LEU A 32 7.35 -12.53 10.80
C LEU A 32 8.70 -13.06 10.31
N GLU A 33 8.66 -14.00 9.37
CA GLU A 33 9.80 -14.41 8.58
C GLU A 33 9.67 -13.88 7.16
N ILE A 34 10.73 -13.25 6.66
CA ILE A 34 10.80 -12.78 5.27
C ILE A 34 11.40 -13.88 4.42
N THR A 35 10.62 -14.43 3.49
CA THR A 35 11.10 -15.43 2.54
C THR A 35 11.57 -14.74 1.26
N PRO A 36 12.89 -14.81 0.94
CA PRO A 36 13.39 -14.23 -0.30
C PRO A 36 12.83 -14.96 -1.51
N ASN A 37 12.05 -14.29 -2.35
CA ASN A 37 11.59 -14.87 -3.60
C ASN A 37 12.74 -14.91 -4.62
N THR A 38 13.36 -16.09 -4.78
CA THR A 38 14.49 -16.31 -5.70
C THR A 38 14.07 -16.37 -7.17
N GLN A 39 12.79 -16.51 -7.46
CA GLN A 39 12.27 -16.59 -8.83
C GLN A 39 12.10 -15.23 -9.48
N VAL A 40 11.99 -14.17 -8.67
CA VAL A 40 11.89 -12.81 -9.18
C VAL A 40 13.25 -12.29 -9.60
N THR A 41 13.50 -12.24 -10.90
CA THR A 41 14.79 -11.80 -11.48
C THR A 41 14.84 -10.30 -11.78
N LYS A 42 13.68 -9.62 -11.84
CA LYS A 42 13.63 -8.18 -12.11
C LYS A 42 13.98 -7.39 -10.85
N PRO A 43 15.10 -6.63 -10.80
CA PRO A 43 15.60 -6.02 -9.58
C PRO A 43 14.57 -5.14 -8.88
N PHE A 44 13.85 -4.31 -9.63
CA PHE A 44 12.92 -3.36 -9.04
C PHE A 44 11.64 -4.01 -8.47
N ILE A 45 11.17 -5.13 -9.03
CA ILE A 45 10.05 -5.89 -8.44
C ILE A 45 10.50 -6.55 -7.15
N ARG A 46 11.74 -7.08 -7.13
CA ARG A 46 12.32 -7.73 -5.96
C ARG A 46 12.49 -6.77 -4.78
N GLU A 47 12.77 -5.51 -5.05
CA GLU A 47 12.90 -4.50 -4.01
C GLU A 47 11.56 -4.17 -3.31
N PHE A 48 10.45 -4.15 -4.08
CA PHE A 48 9.16 -3.73 -3.57
C PHE A 48 8.24 -4.87 -3.14
N PHE A 49 8.64 -6.11 -3.34
CA PHE A 49 7.79 -7.28 -3.15
C PHE A 49 8.44 -8.29 -2.21
N LEU A 50 7.77 -8.59 -1.09
CA LEU A 50 8.22 -9.57 -0.12
C LEU A 50 7.14 -10.63 0.13
N GLU A 51 7.55 -11.89 0.19
CA GLU A 51 6.75 -12.98 0.73
C GLU A 51 7.09 -13.14 2.21
N VAL A 52 6.07 -13.34 3.04
CA VAL A 52 6.23 -13.42 4.48
C VAL A 52 5.40 -14.54 5.08
N MET A 53 5.94 -15.16 6.12
CA MET A 53 5.23 -16.03 7.03
C MET A 53 5.00 -15.29 8.35
N ILE A 54 3.75 -15.24 8.81
CA ILE A 54 3.32 -14.49 9.99
C ILE A 54 2.77 -15.48 11.03
N GLN A 55 2.83 -15.14 12.29
CA GLN A 55 2.32 -15.93 13.41
C GLN A 55 0.86 -16.35 13.23
N TYR A 56 0.47 -17.51 13.81
CA TYR A 56 -0.88 -18.06 13.65
C TYR A 56 -1.95 -17.27 14.41
N ASP A 57 -1.59 -16.57 15.48
CA ASP A 57 -2.45 -15.77 16.35
C ASP A 57 -2.31 -14.25 16.11
N THR A 58 -1.76 -13.89 14.96
CA THR A 58 -1.54 -12.48 14.56
C THR A 58 -2.83 -11.66 14.46
N ASP A 59 -2.74 -10.40 14.84
CA ASP A 59 -3.78 -9.39 14.63
C ASP A 59 -3.72 -8.73 13.24
N VAL A 60 -2.73 -9.09 12.42
CA VAL A 60 -2.53 -8.52 11.08
C VAL A 60 -3.64 -8.91 10.12
N VAL A 61 -4.18 -7.95 9.40
CA VAL A 61 -5.16 -8.17 8.34
C VAL A 61 -4.71 -7.54 7.01
N PRO A 62 -5.15 -8.06 5.86
CA PRO A 62 -4.88 -7.41 4.57
C PRO A 62 -5.27 -5.92 4.62
N GLY A 63 -4.42 -5.06 4.06
CA GLY A 63 -4.58 -3.61 4.08
C GLY A 63 -3.90 -2.91 5.25
N ASP A 64 -3.37 -3.64 6.23
CA ASP A 64 -2.55 -3.02 7.28
C ASP A 64 -1.21 -2.54 6.73
N VAL A 65 -0.71 -1.46 7.32
CA VAL A 65 0.66 -0.99 7.13
C VAL A 65 1.54 -1.56 8.24
N ILE A 66 2.57 -2.27 7.85
CA ILE A 66 3.52 -2.95 8.73
C ILE A 66 4.83 -2.17 8.72
N GLU A 67 5.37 -1.85 9.89
CA GLU A 67 6.69 -1.24 10.05
C GLU A 67 7.64 -2.26 10.68
N LEU A 68 8.74 -2.56 9.99
CA LEU A 68 9.78 -3.44 10.53
C LEU A 68 10.58 -2.70 11.60
N ASN A 69 10.63 -3.22 12.83
CA ASN A 69 11.25 -2.53 13.96
C ASN A 69 12.76 -2.33 13.78
N THR A 70 13.42 -3.15 12.96
CA THR A 70 14.87 -3.09 12.75
C THR A 70 15.29 -2.05 11.71
N SER A 71 14.51 -1.89 10.63
CA SER A 71 14.86 -1.01 9.49
C SER A 71 13.98 0.23 9.38
N GLU A 72 12.89 0.30 10.17
CA GLU A 72 11.84 1.33 10.08
C GLU A 72 11.18 1.42 8.68
N GLU A 73 11.41 0.40 7.84
CA GLU A 73 10.78 0.31 6.54
C GLU A 73 9.32 -0.09 6.68
N ARG A 74 8.47 0.49 5.83
CA ARG A 74 7.02 0.26 5.86
C ARG A 74 6.56 -0.51 4.66
N PHE A 75 5.64 -1.43 4.92
CA PHE A 75 5.08 -2.34 3.94
C PHE A 75 3.56 -2.37 4.06
N LEU A 76 2.89 -2.48 2.93
CA LEU A 76 1.46 -2.69 2.84
C LEU A 76 1.18 -4.18 2.66
N LEU A 77 0.44 -4.79 3.58
CA LEU A 77 0.05 -6.20 3.44
C LEU A 77 -1.04 -6.34 2.38
N MET A 78 -0.72 -7.01 1.28
CA MET A 78 -1.60 -7.15 0.13
C MET A 78 -2.61 -8.28 0.31
N ASN A 79 -2.19 -9.38 0.91
CA ASN A 79 -3.02 -10.53 1.23
C ASN A 79 -2.46 -11.29 2.42
N SER A 80 -3.31 -12.12 3.02
CA SER A 80 -2.92 -13.06 4.07
C SER A 80 -3.76 -14.33 3.90
N THR A 81 -3.09 -15.47 3.83
CA THR A 81 -3.73 -16.78 3.61
C THR A 81 -3.32 -17.72 4.72
N PRO A 82 -4.26 -18.34 5.45
CA PRO A 82 -3.91 -19.28 6.51
C PRO A 82 -3.34 -20.57 5.92
N ALA A 83 -2.23 -21.01 6.48
CA ALA A 83 -1.68 -22.35 6.28
C ALA A 83 -2.26 -23.32 7.30
N PHE A 84 -2.63 -24.54 6.86
CA PHE A 84 -3.29 -25.53 7.70
C PHE A 84 -2.47 -26.79 7.82
N PHE A 85 -2.42 -27.33 9.04
CA PHE A 85 -1.98 -28.68 9.31
C PHE A 85 -3.04 -29.38 10.18
N GLU A 86 -3.53 -30.54 9.73
CA GLU A 86 -4.59 -31.32 10.42
C GLU A 86 -5.80 -30.48 10.89
N ASN A 87 -6.33 -29.61 10.01
CA ASN A 87 -7.42 -28.66 10.28
C ASN A 87 -7.13 -27.56 11.33
N THR A 88 -5.87 -27.36 11.70
CA THR A 88 -5.46 -26.28 12.60
C THR A 88 -4.62 -25.28 11.81
N VAL A 89 -4.85 -23.98 12.01
CA VAL A 89 -4.01 -22.94 11.43
C VAL A 89 -2.64 -22.99 12.10
N THR A 90 -1.59 -23.02 11.30
CA THR A 90 -0.19 -23.05 11.78
C THR A 90 0.51 -21.71 11.65
N ASN A 91 0.23 -20.98 10.61
CA ASN A 91 0.78 -19.66 10.29
C ASN A 91 -0.10 -18.99 9.24
N TYR A 92 0.22 -17.74 8.90
CA TYR A 92 -0.33 -17.08 7.73
C TYR A 92 0.78 -16.77 6.74
N ASP A 93 0.56 -17.11 5.47
CA ASP A 93 1.42 -16.73 4.36
C ASP A 93 0.88 -15.45 3.72
N GLY A 94 1.72 -14.46 3.59
CA GLY A 94 1.34 -13.14 3.10
C GLY A 94 2.30 -12.59 2.05
N VAL A 95 1.80 -11.57 1.36
CA VAL A 95 2.57 -10.78 0.41
C VAL A 95 2.53 -9.33 0.85
N MET A 96 3.69 -8.71 0.97
CA MET A 96 3.83 -7.31 1.34
C MET A 96 4.46 -6.50 0.21
N TYR A 97 3.95 -5.29 0.00
CA TYR A 97 4.53 -4.30 -0.90
C TYR A 97 5.17 -3.18 -0.09
N LYS A 98 6.44 -2.87 -0.41
CA LYS A 98 7.17 -1.77 0.23
C LYS A 98 6.53 -0.44 -0.11
N CYS A 99 6.19 0.35 0.91
CA CYS A 99 5.73 1.72 0.73
C CYS A 99 6.94 2.61 0.40
N ASN A 100 6.88 3.29 -0.74
CA ASN A 100 7.95 4.20 -1.18
C ASN A 100 7.60 5.68 -1.03
N VAL A 101 6.34 5.97 -0.67
CA VAL A 101 5.85 7.33 -0.45
C VAL A 101 5.03 7.43 0.83
N SER A 102 5.06 8.62 1.44
CA SER A 102 4.17 9.03 2.52
C SER A 102 3.59 10.37 2.14
N GLY A 103 2.33 10.41 1.76
CA GLY A 103 1.68 11.60 1.22
C GLY A 103 0.43 12.00 1.97
N GLU A 104 -0.22 13.05 1.46
CA GLU A 104 -1.50 13.53 1.94
C GLU A 104 -2.59 13.23 0.90
N LEU A 105 -3.75 12.81 1.38
CA LEU A 105 -4.96 12.69 0.56
C LEU A 105 -5.87 13.88 0.83
N LEU A 106 -6.18 14.63 -0.21
CA LEU A 106 -6.97 15.84 -0.18
C LEU A 106 -8.25 15.64 -1.00
N ARG A 107 -9.37 16.14 -0.50
CA ARG A 107 -10.67 16.09 -1.20
C ARG A 107 -11.19 17.49 -1.46
N PRO A 108 -11.69 17.78 -2.67
CA PRO A 108 -12.28 19.07 -2.95
C PRO A 108 -13.52 19.29 -2.08
N SER A 109 -13.62 20.45 -1.41
CA SER A 109 -14.73 20.76 -0.50
C SER A 109 -16.07 21.02 -1.21
N GLY A 110 -16.05 21.15 -2.54
CA GLY A 110 -17.21 21.57 -3.33
C GLY A 110 -17.55 23.06 -3.21
N GLU A 111 -16.98 23.75 -2.24
CA GLU A 111 -17.11 25.21 -2.07
C GLU A 111 -15.98 25.85 -2.87
N ALA A 112 -16.26 26.21 -4.11
CA ALA A 112 -15.32 27.00 -4.88
C ALA A 112 -15.47 28.46 -4.51
N GLY A 113 -14.50 29.01 -3.84
CA GLY A 113 -14.34 30.44 -3.64
C GLY A 113 -13.87 31.12 -4.93
N TRP A 114 -14.24 32.35 -5.12
CA TRP A 114 -13.65 33.21 -6.15
C TRP A 114 -12.44 33.94 -5.53
N ASP A 115 -11.28 33.77 -6.16
CA ASP A 115 -10.08 34.51 -5.76
C ASP A 115 -10.04 35.83 -6.54
N ASP A 116 -10.29 36.93 -5.84
CA ASP A 116 -10.34 38.26 -6.43
C ASP A 116 -8.97 38.74 -6.94
N ASP A 117 -7.86 38.23 -6.41
CA ASP A 117 -6.51 38.61 -6.81
C ASP A 117 -6.06 37.95 -8.10
N THR A 118 -6.46 36.70 -8.31
CA THR A 118 -6.05 35.92 -9.49
C THR A 118 -7.14 35.80 -10.56
N TYR A 119 -8.35 36.26 -10.26
CA TYR A 119 -9.57 36.07 -11.10
C TYR A 119 -9.80 34.61 -11.50
N LYS A 120 -9.42 33.68 -10.64
CA LYS A 120 -9.61 32.25 -10.82
C LYS A 120 -10.50 31.68 -9.74
N ARG A 121 -11.12 30.56 -10.05
CA ARG A 121 -11.88 29.80 -9.10
C ARG A 121 -10.89 29.05 -8.20
N ALA A 122 -10.80 29.42 -6.92
CA ALA A 122 -9.97 28.71 -5.95
C ALA A 122 -10.71 27.46 -5.47
N GLU A 123 -10.14 26.31 -5.64
CA GLU A 123 -10.63 25.08 -5.04
C GLU A 123 -10.13 24.99 -3.59
N HIS A 124 -11.05 24.80 -2.65
CA HIS A 124 -10.71 24.52 -1.27
C HIS A 124 -10.58 23.00 -1.08
N TRP A 125 -9.51 22.59 -0.40
CA TRP A 125 -9.17 21.20 -0.18
C TRP A 125 -9.27 20.83 1.29
N ASN A 126 -9.97 19.73 1.59
CA ASN A 126 -10.03 19.14 2.93
C ASN A 126 -9.04 17.98 3.00
N THR A 127 -8.13 18.00 3.96
CA THR A 127 -7.26 16.85 4.23
C THR A 127 -8.07 15.69 4.78
N ILE A 128 -8.16 14.61 4.05
CA ILE A 128 -8.83 13.37 4.45
C ILE A 128 -7.91 12.52 5.30
N LYS A 129 -6.64 12.40 4.87
CA LYS A 129 -5.61 11.63 5.56
C LYS A 129 -4.26 12.29 5.34
N SER A 130 -3.54 12.53 6.42
CA SER A 130 -2.11 12.88 6.42
C SER A 130 -1.27 11.63 6.67
N ASN A 131 -0.01 11.64 6.26
CA ASN A 131 0.93 10.53 6.41
C ASN A 131 0.36 9.20 5.85
N CYS A 132 -0.18 9.26 4.64
CA CYS A 132 -0.74 8.12 3.95
C CYS A 132 0.38 7.33 3.29
N PHE A 133 0.78 6.20 3.91
CA PHE A 133 1.82 5.32 3.37
C PHE A 133 1.27 4.48 2.23
N ALA A 134 1.98 4.47 1.11
CA ALA A 134 1.53 3.82 -0.11
C ALA A 134 2.71 3.39 -0.98
N LEU A 135 2.45 2.49 -1.93
CA LEU A 135 3.37 2.20 -3.02
C LEU A 135 2.91 2.97 -4.27
N LEU A 136 3.74 3.92 -4.72
CA LEU A 136 3.55 4.69 -5.94
C LEU A 136 4.52 4.17 -7.02
N VAL A 137 3.98 3.68 -8.12
CA VAL A 137 4.75 3.04 -9.20
C VAL A 137 4.14 3.35 -10.57
N PRO A 138 4.89 3.17 -11.66
CA PRO A 138 4.31 3.20 -13.00
C PRO A 138 3.16 2.18 -13.15
N PRO A 139 2.15 2.45 -13.98
CA PRO A 139 0.96 1.59 -14.11
C PRO A 139 1.26 0.17 -14.59
N GLU A 140 2.40 -0.04 -15.21
CA GLU A 140 2.89 -1.33 -15.74
C GLU A 140 3.52 -2.23 -14.67
N PHE A 141 3.61 -1.75 -13.42
CA PHE A 141 4.18 -2.50 -12.31
C PHE A 141 3.42 -3.82 -12.09
N GLY A 142 4.17 -4.93 -12.17
CA GLY A 142 3.60 -6.27 -11.96
C GLY A 142 2.72 -6.81 -13.09
N GLY A 143 2.59 -6.09 -14.20
CA GLY A 143 1.96 -6.58 -15.42
C GLY A 143 2.97 -7.23 -16.37
N GLU A 144 2.56 -8.22 -17.16
CA GLU A 144 3.26 -8.55 -18.39
C GLU A 144 3.24 -7.30 -19.28
N ILE A 145 4.39 -6.92 -19.81
CA ILE A 145 4.50 -5.87 -20.81
C ILE A 145 3.83 -6.41 -22.08
N GLU A 146 2.50 -6.27 -22.15
CA GLU A 146 1.85 -6.30 -23.44
C GLU A 146 2.32 -5.05 -24.15
N THR A 147 3.23 -5.22 -25.09
CA THR A 147 3.63 -4.22 -26.08
C THR A 147 2.39 -3.87 -26.91
N LYS A 148 1.53 -3.02 -26.39
CA LYS A 148 0.60 -2.28 -27.20
C LYS A 148 1.41 -1.18 -27.88
N GLU A 149 1.94 -1.52 -29.05
CA GLU A 149 2.41 -0.55 -30.03
C GLU A 149 1.23 0.30 -30.53
N GLU A 150 0.65 1.12 -29.69
CA GLU A 150 -0.08 2.29 -30.16
C GLU A 150 0.90 3.47 -30.14
N ILE A 151 1.63 3.57 -31.25
CA ILE A 151 2.41 4.74 -31.60
C ILE A 151 1.44 5.93 -31.68
N GLY A 152 1.48 6.85 -30.70
CA GLY A 152 0.86 8.13 -30.91
C GLY A 152 0.40 8.95 -29.70
N LEU A 153 0.24 8.40 -28.53
CA LEU A 153 -0.01 9.16 -27.32
C LEU A 153 0.89 8.62 -26.22
N LEU A 154 2.01 9.29 -25.99
CA LEU A 154 2.66 9.28 -24.72
C LEU A 154 1.59 9.72 -23.70
N GLU A 155 0.91 8.75 -23.05
CA GLU A 155 0.18 9.01 -21.82
C GLU A 155 1.22 9.37 -20.78
N MET A 156 1.69 10.63 -20.87
CA MET A 156 2.65 11.16 -19.96
C MET A 156 2.09 11.06 -18.54
N GLU A 157 2.79 10.31 -17.73
CA GLU A 157 2.77 10.38 -16.27
C GLU A 157 1.55 9.82 -15.54
N LYS A 158 0.92 8.77 -16.04
CA LYS A 158 0.02 7.98 -15.20
C LYS A 158 0.84 7.22 -14.18
N GLN A 159 0.37 7.24 -12.94
CA GLN A 159 0.94 6.48 -11.83
C GLN A 159 -0.09 5.52 -11.26
N ALA A 160 0.37 4.44 -10.69
CA ALA A 160 -0.44 3.49 -9.93
C ALA A 160 -0.08 3.60 -8.45
N LEU A 161 -1.10 3.84 -7.62
CA LEU A 161 -0.95 3.94 -6.16
C LEU A 161 -1.66 2.75 -5.51
N TYR A 162 -0.92 1.97 -4.71
CA TYR A 162 -1.48 0.94 -3.84
C TYR A 162 -1.60 1.50 -2.43
N ILE A 163 -2.82 1.53 -1.91
CA ILE A 163 -3.15 2.22 -0.66
C ILE A 163 -4.18 1.41 0.13
N PRO A 164 -4.17 1.43 1.48
CA PRO A 164 -5.21 0.78 2.26
C PRO A 164 -6.61 1.28 1.89
N SER A 165 -7.56 0.37 1.67
CA SER A 165 -8.96 0.75 1.35
C SER A 165 -9.63 1.53 2.49
N SER A 166 -9.13 1.38 3.74
CA SER A 166 -9.60 2.11 4.91
C SER A 166 -9.43 3.64 4.79
N VAL A 167 -8.52 4.10 3.94
CA VAL A 167 -8.30 5.52 3.65
C VAL A 167 -9.49 6.15 2.91
N GLY A 168 -10.27 5.36 2.16
CA GLY A 168 -11.49 5.80 1.51
C GLY A 168 -11.26 6.78 0.34
N VAL A 169 -10.29 6.48 -0.51
CA VAL A 169 -9.96 7.27 -1.70
C VAL A 169 -11.14 7.34 -2.66
N GLN A 170 -11.42 8.51 -3.22
CA GLN A 170 -12.48 8.73 -4.21
C GLN A 170 -11.92 9.36 -5.49
N VAL A 171 -12.65 9.15 -6.58
CA VAL A 171 -12.34 9.83 -7.85
C VAL A 171 -12.42 11.34 -7.65
N LEU A 172 -11.49 12.08 -8.26
CA LEU A 172 -11.24 13.51 -8.12
C LEU A 172 -10.54 13.95 -6.83
N ASP A 173 -10.28 13.05 -5.89
CA ASP A 173 -9.34 13.36 -4.80
C ASP A 173 -7.96 13.71 -5.37
N ARG A 174 -7.16 14.39 -4.57
CA ARG A 174 -5.78 14.75 -4.88
C ARG A 174 -4.86 14.00 -3.92
N TYR A 175 -3.86 13.34 -4.45
CA TYR A 175 -2.77 12.74 -3.67
C TYR A 175 -1.51 13.58 -3.82
N GLN A 176 -0.90 13.95 -2.71
CA GLN A 176 0.32 14.75 -2.64
C GLN A 176 1.42 13.92 -1.96
N PRO A 177 2.30 13.23 -2.72
CA PRO A 177 3.41 12.44 -2.16
C PRO A 177 4.54 13.32 -1.62
N ALA A 178 4.73 14.51 -2.19
CA ALA A 178 5.73 15.48 -1.78
C ALA A 178 5.25 16.91 -2.04
N THR A 179 5.88 17.89 -1.40
CA THR A 179 5.55 19.29 -1.61
C THR A 179 5.78 19.69 -3.06
N GLY A 180 4.73 20.17 -3.72
CA GLY A 180 4.77 20.61 -5.12
C GLY A 180 4.44 19.53 -6.14
N GLU A 181 4.24 18.27 -5.73
CA GLU A 181 3.78 17.19 -6.59
C GLU A 181 2.31 16.87 -6.29
N TYR A 182 1.46 17.01 -7.29
CA TYR A 182 0.03 16.81 -7.14
C TYR A 182 -0.49 15.84 -8.19
N TYR A 183 -1.15 14.78 -7.73
CA TYR A 183 -1.79 13.79 -8.59
C TYR A 183 -3.28 13.76 -8.35
N ARG A 184 -4.06 13.77 -9.43
CA ARG A 184 -5.50 13.59 -9.39
C ARG A 184 -5.86 12.12 -9.46
N VAL A 185 -6.77 11.68 -8.59
CA VAL A 185 -7.37 10.34 -8.66
C VAL A 185 -8.31 10.26 -9.87
N GLU A 186 -7.95 9.43 -10.85
CA GLU A 186 -8.74 9.19 -12.07
C GLU A 186 -9.65 7.97 -11.94
N ALA A 187 -9.17 6.91 -11.31
CA ALA A 187 -9.96 5.70 -11.06
C ALA A 187 -9.51 4.98 -9.80
N VAL A 188 -10.46 4.31 -9.14
CA VAL A 188 -10.22 3.47 -7.95
C VAL A 188 -10.69 2.05 -8.26
N LYS A 189 -9.81 1.06 -8.11
CA LYS A 189 -10.07 -0.36 -8.35
C LYS A 189 -10.03 -1.13 -7.02
N SER A 190 -11.13 -1.09 -6.26
CA SER A 190 -11.23 -1.63 -4.90
C SER A 190 -11.41 -3.15 -4.83
N ARG A 191 -11.63 -3.84 -5.97
CA ARG A 191 -11.92 -5.28 -5.97
C ARG A 191 -10.75 -6.15 -6.41
N ARG A 192 -9.60 -5.56 -6.68
CA ARG A 192 -8.45 -6.29 -7.19
C ARG A 192 -7.71 -7.03 -6.07
N TYR A 193 -7.62 -6.41 -4.90
CA TYR A 193 -6.95 -6.96 -3.72
C TYR A 193 -7.87 -6.86 -2.49
N PRO A 194 -7.75 -7.78 -1.52
CA PRO A 194 -8.45 -7.64 -0.25
C PRO A 194 -7.96 -6.39 0.50
N ALA A 195 -8.88 -5.51 0.87
CA ALA A 195 -8.62 -4.32 1.69
C ALA A 195 -7.50 -3.36 1.19
N VAL A 196 -7.08 -3.49 -0.09
CA VAL A 196 -6.14 -2.58 -0.75
C VAL A 196 -6.76 -2.06 -2.04
N ASP A 197 -6.76 -0.75 -2.20
CA ASP A 197 -7.21 -0.08 -3.42
C ASP A 197 -6.04 0.14 -4.37
N LEU A 198 -6.24 -0.22 -5.64
CA LEU A 198 -5.38 0.22 -6.73
C LEU A 198 -5.98 1.48 -7.35
N VAL A 199 -5.30 2.59 -7.15
CA VAL A 199 -5.72 3.91 -7.59
C VAL A 199 -4.88 4.31 -8.81
N LEU A 200 -5.55 4.72 -9.88
CA LEU A 200 -4.89 5.31 -11.04
C LEU A 200 -4.85 6.82 -10.87
N LEU A 201 -3.65 7.36 -10.98
CA LEU A 201 -3.34 8.77 -10.80
C LEU A 201 -2.93 9.39 -12.13
N GLY A 202 -3.41 10.60 -12.40
CA GLY A 202 -2.95 11.48 -13.45
C GLY A 202 -2.38 12.78 -12.86
N GLU A 203 -1.68 13.56 -13.67
CA GLU A 203 -1.21 14.89 -13.26
C GLU A 203 -2.37 15.78 -12.84
N ASP A 204 -2.23 16.50 -11.74
CA ASP A 204 -3.22 17.48 -11.29
C ASP A 204 -2.75 18.90 -11.57
N THR A 205 -3.38 19.52 -12.54
CA THR A 205 -3.09 20.91 -13.00
C THR A 205 -4.04 21.94 -12.41
N ARG A 206 -4.92 21.54 -11.49
CA ARG A 206 -5.93 22.43 -10.86
C ARG A 206 -5.32 23.33 -9.81
#